data_9dbddcb36d959db64b47bce2ce2c6a21
#
_entry.id   9dbddcb36d959db64b47bce2ce2c6a21
#
_cell.length_a   1.000
_cell.length_b   1.000
_cell.length_c   1.000
_cell.angle_alpha   90.00
_cell.angle_beta   90.00
_cell.angle_gamma   90.00
#
_symmetry.space_group_name_H-M   'P 1'
#
loop_
_entity.id
_entity.type
_entity.pdbx_description
1 polymer ?
#
loop_
_entity_poly.entity_id
_entity_poly.type
_entity_poly.pdbx_seq_one_letter_code
_entity_poly.pdbx_strand_id
1 'polypeptide(L)'
;MNRTIRVSAAGDILIMKRLLPGYQDVLPIREFLMQGEVRMANLETTISDGSCYASAYSGGTWLTADAKCLEDTLRYGFNFLGISNNHTMDYSYEGLASTISELKKKDVAYAGAGKNLYEASRPAILDTTAGQIAVIDICSTFENAARAGSQTERQPGRPGLNPLRFSEKYTITEKHAQDLAKIAEVTGINGLRDLHRQEGFIAPLPEGVMEFGGKMFEISKDGTEGRSSSPNPIDVKRTVDAIREAKMTCEAVLVMVHSHEIRKDNDEEADYFLEEFAHACIDAGASAVIGGGTHQLKGIELYRDCPIFYCLGNFIFENQYVRLLPADYMEKYGLNIHTAASIGIARRQEQSSHSLYEIPEVYRSVLPYFEICQGKCTHLELLPVELGMDRENAEKNIPYVADEKTAEKIAEYLTSVSKRYGTEWEYKEGRIVLHA
;
A
#
# COMPACT_ATOMS: atom_id res chain seq x y z
N MET A 1 -28.88 0.37 -22.74
CA MET A 1 -28.19 -0.86 -22.26
C MET A 1 -27.31 -0.46 -21.11
N ASN A 2 -27.44 -1.12 -19.97
CA ASN A 2 -26.52 -0.87 -18.84
C ASN A 2 -25.13 -1.31 -19.29
N ARG A 3 -24.18 -0.39 -19.28
CA ARG A 3 -22.78 -0.68 -19.64
C ARG A 3 -22.09 -1.21 -18.42
N THR A 4 -21.49 -2.38 -18.53
CA THR A 4 -20.76 -3.04 -17.45
C THR A 4 -19.25 -2.83 -17.66
N ILE A 5 -18.58 -2.36 -16.62
CA ILE A 5 -17.14 -2.17 -16.58
C ILE A 5 -16.54 -3.38 -15.87
N ARG A 6 -15.51 -3.97 -16.47
CA ARG A 6 -14.83 -5.16 -15.95
C ARG A 6 -13.45 -4.78 -15.45
N VAL A 7 -13.17 -5.12 -14.21
CA VAL A 7 -11.92 -4.80 -13.52
C VAL A 7 -11.28 -6.06 -12.99
N SER A 8 -9.98 -6.22 -13.22
CA SER A 8 -9.14 -7.20 -12.54
C SER A 8 -8.04 -6.48 -11.79
N ALA A 9 -7.73 -6.94 -10.57
CA ALA A 9 -6.67 -6.34 -9.78
C ALA A 9 -5.72 -7.39 -9.21
N ALA A 10 -4.53 -6.94 -8.83
CA ALA A 10 -3.54 -7.70 -8.11
C ALA A 10 -2.93 -6.84 -7.00
N GLY A 11 -2.27 -7.48 -6.04
CA GLY A 11 -1.58 -6.82 -4.94
C GLY A 11 -0.21 -6.24 -5.33
N ASP A 12 0.73 -6.30 -4.38
CA ASP A 12 2.01 -5.60 -4.47
C ASP A 12 3.02 -6.34 -5.35
N ILE A 13 3.71 -5.59 -6.21
CA ILE A 13 4.73 -6.07 -7.15
C ILE A 13 6.09 -5.56 -6.72
N LEU A 14 6.84 -6.39 -5.99
CA LEU A 14 8.23 -6.17 -5.61
C LEU A 14 9.13 -7.03 -6.49
N ILE A 15 9.29 -6.65 -7.76
CA ILE A 15 10.07 -7.41 -8.74
C ILE A 15 11.54 -6.97 -8.76
N MET A 16 12.49 -7.89 -8.54
CA MET A 16 13.93 -7.63 -8.47
C MET A 16 14.75 -8.40 -9.50
N LYS A 17 14.20 -9.47 -10.06
CA LYS A 17 14.85 -10.32 -11.06
C LYS A 17 13.95 -10.53 -12.28
N ARG A 18 14.56 -10.98 -13.38
CA ARG A 18 13.83 -11.34 -14.59
C ARG A 18 13.04 -12.63 -14.37
N LEU A 19 11.81 -12.67 -14.86
CA LEU A 19 11.06 -13.91 -14.95
C LEU A 19 11.71 -14.83 -15.98
N LEU A 20 11.68 -16.15 -15.73
CA LEU A 20 12.12 -17.13 -16.71
C LEU A 20 11.31 -16.95 -18.01
N PRO A 21 11.97 -16.96 -19.20
CA PRO A 21 11.27 -16.79 -20.47
C PRO A 21 10.16 -17.82 -20.71
N GLY A 22 10.35 -19.04 -20.22
CA GLY A 22 9.41 -20.17 -20.36
C GLY A 22 8.50 -20.40 -19.16
N TYR A 23 8.43 -19.46 -18.21
CA TYR A 23 7.59 -19.63 -17.02
C TYR A 23 6.12 -19.75 -17.39
N GLN A 24 5.57 -20.96 -17.25
CA GLN A 24 4.24 -21.32 -17.78
C GLN A 24 3.09 -20.78 -16.92
N ASP A 25 3.31 -20.59 -15.62
CA ASP A 25 2.27 -20.13 -14.67
C ASP A 25 1.81 -18.68 -14.94
N VAL A 26 2.52 -17.94 -15.80
CA VAL A 26 2.05 -16.64 -16.29
C VAL A 26 0.72 -16.77 -17.06
N LEU A 27 0.53 -17.85 -17.84
CA LEU A 27 -0.60 -17.97 -18.76
C LEU A 27 -1.94 -18.05 -18.03
N PRO A 28 -2.17 -18.96 -17.06
CA PRO A 28 -3.45 -19.04 -16.35
C PRO A 28 -3.82 -17.74 -15.62
N ILE A 29 -2.82 -17.09 -15.01
CA ILE A 29 -3.01 -15.81 -14.33
C ILE A 29 -3.35 -14.71 -15.33
N ARG A 30 -2.61 -14.65 -16.44
CA ARG A 30 -2.90 -13.70 -17.51
C ARG A 30 -4.31 -13.89 -18.07
N GLU A 31 -4.72 -15.12 -18.33
CA GLU A 31 -6.07 -15.43 -18.84
C GLU A 31 -7.15 -14.91 -17.89
N PHE A 32 -6.95 -15.08 -16.58
CA PHE A 32 -7.86 -14.53 -15.59
C PHE A 32 -7.86 -13.00 -15.59
N LEU A 33 -6.70 -12.37 -15.54
CA LEU A 33 -6.57 -10.89 -15.52
C LEU A 33 -7.14 -10.27 -16.80
N MET A 34 -7.01 -10.93 -17.96
CA MET A 34 -7.52 -10.43 -19.24
C MET A 34 -9.05 -10.41 -19.35
N GLN A 35 -9.80 -10.95 -18.39
CA GLN A 35 -11.24 -10.74 -18.28
C GLN A 35 -11.57 -9.28 -17.97
N GLY A 36 -10.72 -8.58 -17.20
CA GLY A 36 -10.85 -7.15 -16.94
C GLY A 36 -10.40 -6.29 -18.12
N GLU A 37 -11.11 -5.21 -18.38
CA GLU A 37 -10.69 -4.14 -19.27
C GLU A 37 -9.67 -3.22 -18.59
N VAL A 38 -9.85 -2.99 -17.29
CA VAL A 38 -8.86 -2.40 -16.39
C VAL A 38 -8.18 -3.51 -15.62
N ARG A 39 -6.85 -3.59 -15.74
CA ARG A 39 -6.01 -4.62 -15.10
C ARG A 39 -4.93 -3.91 -14.33
N MET A 40 -5.07 -3.89 -13.01
CA MET A 40 -4.32 -3.00 -12.13
C MET A 40 -3.52 -3.73 -11.06
N ALA A 41 -2.40 -3.16 -10.65
CA ALA A 41 -1.58 -3.61 -9.52
C ALA A 41 -0.78 -2.45 -8.95
N ASN A 42 -0.19 -2.63 -7.76
CA ASN A 42 0.76 -1.68 -7.18
C ASN A 42 2.20 -2.05 -7.57
N LEU A 43 2.92 -1.16 -8.25
CA LEU A 43 4.33 -1.32 -8.56
C LEU A 43 5.17 -0.78 -7.40
N GLU A 44 5.58 -1.66 -6.52
CA GLU A 44 6.33 -1.33 -5.29
C GLU A 44 7.85 -1.48 -5.49
N THR A 45 8.32 -0.97 -6.61
CA THR A 45 9.74 -1.04 -7.00
C THR A 45 10.09 0.15 -7.88
N THR A 46 11.19 0.83 -7.56
CA THR A 46 11.77 1.82 -8.47
C THR A 46 12.31 1.14 -9.72
N ILE A 47 11.94 1.62 -10.90
CA ILE A 47 12.49 1.13 -12.18
C ILE A 47 13.59 2.06 -12.64
N SER A 48 14.84 1.56 -12.62
CA SER A 48 16.01 2.32 -13.08
C SER A 48 17.11 1.38 -13.56
N ASP A 49 18.09 1.95 -14.27
CA ASP A 49 19.30 1.25 -14.72
C ASP A 49 20.40 1.16 -13.64
N GLY A 50 20.09 1.61 -12.42
CA GLY A 50 21.04 1.62 -11.31
C GLY A 50 21.91 2.88 -11.25
N SER A 51 21.71 3.87 -12.10
CA SER A 51 22.45 5.14 -12.09
C SER A 51 21.92 6.16 -11.09
N CYS A 52 20.68 5.96 -10.59
CA CYS A 52 20.05 6.87 -9.63
C CYS A 52 20.65 6.69 -8.24
N TYR A 53 20.89 7.77 -7.52
CA TYR A 53 21.34 7.70 -6.12
C TYR A 53 20.19 7.31 -5.18
N ALA A 54 20.54 6.54 -4.14
CA ALA A 54 19.60 6.15 -3.12
C ALA A 54 19.20 7.34 -2.23
N SER A 55 17.95 7.40 -1.80
CA SER A 55 17.51 8.33 -0.76
C SER A 55 18.17 7.99 0.59
N ALA A 56 18.25 8.97 1.49
CA ALA A 56 18.68 8.74 2.87
C ALA A 56 17.68 7.91 3.69
N TYR A 57 16.55 7.53 3.10
CA TYR A 57 15.50 6.71 3.67
C TYR A 57 14.96 5.74 2.60
N SER A 58 14.26 4.70 3.03
CA SER A 58 13.59 3.75 2.15
C SER A 58 12.31 3.23 2.78
N GLY A 59 11.49 2.55 1.99
CA GLY A 59 10.31 1.84 2.48
C GLY A 59 10.61 0.63 3.37
N GLY A 60 11.88 0.37 3.66
CA GLY A 60 12.36 -0.76 4.48
C GLY A 60 13.68 -1.31 3.96
N THR A 61 13.74 -1.63 2.67
CA THR A 61 14.95 -1.96 1.91
C THR A 61 14.90 -1.14 0.63
N TRP A 62 16.01 -0.61 0.15
CA TRP A 62 16.04 0.12 -1.14
C TRP A 62 15.78 -0.82 -2.31
N LEU A 63 14.67 -0.62 -3.00
CA LEU A 63 14.20 -1.48 -4.10
C LEU A 63 14.38 -0.80 -5.44
N THR A 64 15.21 -1.38 -6.30
CA THR A 64 15.35 -0.96 -7.69
C THR A 64 15.54 -2.14 -8.62
N ALA A 65 14.91 -2.08 -9.78
CA ALA A 65 14.97 -3.10 -10.81
C ALA A 65 15.14 -2.49 -12.20
N ASP A 66 15.77 -3.27 -13.12
CA ASP A 66 15.92 -2.91 -14.51
C ASP A 66 14.56 -2.85 -15.25
N ALA A 67 14.46 -2.00 -16.27
CA ALA A 67 13.27 -1.86 -17.11
C ALA A 67 12.75 -3.18 -17.71
N LYS A 68 13.63 -4.16 -17.89
CA LYS A 68 13.24 -5.51 -18.35
C LYS A 68 12.42 -6.26 -17.31
N CYS A 69 12.58 -5.99 -16.01
CA CYS A 69 11.72 -6.54 -14.97
C CYS A 69 10.29 -5.99 -15.09
N LEU A 70 10.14 -4.70 -15.43
CA LEU A 70 8.84 -4.12 -15.77
C LEU A 70 8.24 -4.82 -17.00
N GLU A 71 9.02 -5.11 -18.05
CA GLU A 71 8.54 -5.88 -19.20
C GLU A 71 8.00 -7.25 -18.80
N ASP A 72 8.70 -7.95 -17.91
CA ASP A 72 8.25 -9.25 -17.39
C ASP A 72 6.94 -9.12 -16.59
N THR A 73 6.78 -8.07 -15.78
CA THR A 73 5.53 -7.76 -15.07
C THR A 73 4.37 -7.55 -16.07
N LEU A 74 4.61 -6.85 -17.15
CA LEU A 74 3.59 -6.59 -18.17
C LEU A 74 3.18 -7.85 -18.98
N ARG A 75 3.92 -8.95 -18.90
CA ARG A 75 3.49 -10.24 -19.46
C ARG A 75 2.18 -10.75 -18.87
N TYR A 76 1.85 -10.35 -17.64
CA TYR A 76 0.57 -10.68 -16.99
C TYR A 76 -0.62 -9.89 -17.56
N GLY A 77 -0.37 -8.84 -18.36
CA GLY A 77 -1.40 -8.08 -19.07
C GLY A 77 -1.85 -6.81 -18.35
N PHE A 78 -1.17 -6.33 -17.33
CA PHE A 78 -1.48 -5.06 -16.65
C PHE A 78 -1.45 -3.89 -17.64
N ASN A 79 -2.46 -3.00 -17.54
CA ASN A 79 -2.53 -1.75 -18.29
C ASN A 79 -2.56 -0.52 -17.36
N PHE A 80 -2.59 -0.74 -16.05
CA PHE A 80 -2.46 0.30 -15.03
C PHE A 80 -1.54 -0.18 -13.91
N LEU A 81 -0.64 0.71 -13.44
CA LEU A 81 0.19 0.46 -12.27
C LEU A 81 0.13 1.67 -11.32
N GLY A 82 -0.32 1.41 -10.08
CA GLY A 82 -0.17 2.36 -8.95
C GLY A 82 1.31 2.50 -8.59
N ILE A 83 1.76 3.72 -8.35
CA ILE A 83 3.14 4.01 -7.96
C ILE A 83 3.25 4.88 -6.70
N SER A 84 2.17 4.94 -5.89
CA SER A 84 2.16 5.60 -4.59
C SER A 84 2.30 4.56 -3.48
N ASN A 85 3.51 4.32 -3.04
CA ASN A 85 3.84 3.36 -1.98
C ASN A 85 5.07 3.82 -1.19
N ASN A 86 5.44 3.10 -0.12
CA ASN A 86 6.60 3.40 0.71
C ASN A 86 7.93 3.36 -0.05
N HIS A 87 8.01 2.61 -1.17
CA HIS A 87 9.22 2.49 -2.02
C HIS A 87 9.28 3.47 -3.19
N THR A 88 8.26 4.33 -3.37
CA THR A 88 8.19 5.32 -4.47
C THR A 88 9.46 6.18 -4.59
N MET A 89 10.07 6.51 -3.45
CA MET A 89 11.19 7.45 -3.39
C MET A 89 12.49 6.81 -2.91
N ASP A 90 12.65 5.51 -2.96
CA ASP A 90 13.86 4.80 -2.54
C ASP A 90 15.12 5.29 -3.26
N TYR A 91 14.98 5.68 -4.51
CA TYR A 91 16.07 6.25 -5.34
C TYR A 91 15.78 7.71 -5.72
N SER A 92 15.22 8.46 -4.77
CA SER A 92 15.04 9.92 -4.84
C SER A 92 14.21 10.38 -6.06
N TYR A 93 14.38 11.63 -6.42
CA TYR A 93 13.67 12.26 -7.55
C TYR A 93 14.05 11.67 -8.90
N GLU A 94 15.29 11.23 -9.04
CA GLU A 94 15.79 10.60 -10.28
C GLU A 94 15.18 9.23 -10.48
N GLY A 95 15.07 8.40 -9.41
CA GLY A 95 14.41 7.11 -9.45
C GLY A 95 12.92 7.21 -9.79
N LEU A 96 12.22 8.16 -9.17
CA LEU A 96 10.82 8.45 -9.52
C LEU A 96 10.68 8.86 -10.99
N ALA A 97 11.52 9.77 -11.46
CA ALA A 97 11.48 10.23 -12.85
C ALA A 97 11.79 9.10 -13.84
N SER A 98 12.74 8.23 -13.50
CA SER A 98 13.06 7.02 -14.28
C SER A 98 11.87 6.06 -14.35
N THR A 99 11.24 5.73 -13.22
CA THR A 99 10.05 4.86 -13.16
C THR A 99 8.93 5.42 -14.04
N ILE A 100 8.60 6.69 -13.90
CA ILE A 100 7.58 7.36 -14.73
C ILE A 100 7.95 7.32 -16.22
N SER A 101 9.21 7.52 -16.55
CA SER A 101 9.69 7.47 -17.93
C SER A 101 9.53 6.07 -18.55
N GLU A 102 9.87 5.01 -17.80
CA GLU A 102 9.74 3.64 -18.26
C GLU A 102 8.27 3.23 -18.43
N LEU A 103 7.38 3.61 -17.54
CA LEU A 103 5.93 3.38 -17.69
C LEU A 103 5.37 4.05 -18.94
N LYS A 104 5.77 5.30 -19.21
CA LYS A 104 5.37 6.03 -20.43
C LYS A 104 5.90 5.37 -21.71
N LYS A 105 7.15 4.90 -21.72
CA LYS A 105 7.72 4.17 -22.87
C LYS A 105 6.97 2.88 -23.19
N LYS A 106 6.35 2.26 -22.19
CA LYS A 106 5.57 1.02 -22.33
C LYS A 106 4.07 1.26 -22.52
N ASP A 107 3.64 2.53 -22.59
CA ASP A 107 2.24 2.93 -22.72
C ASP A 107 1.35 2.35 -21.61
N VAL A 108 1.87 2.32 -20.38
CA VAL A 108 1.16 1.86 -19.18
C VAL A 108 0.63 3.07 -18.43
N ALA A 109 -0.66 3.10 -18.16
CA ALA A 109 -1.27 4.13 -17.33
C ALA A 109 -0.77 4.00 -15.87
N TYR A 110 -0.59 5.12 -15.18
CA TYR A 110 -0.15 5.15 -13.78
C TYR A 110 -0.74 6.35 -13.05
N ALA A 111 -0.82 6.25 -11.71
CA ALA A 111 -1.20 7.33 -10.82
C ALA A 111 -0.39 7.25 -9.52
N GLY A 112 -0.54 8.27 -8.67
CA GLY A 112 -0.08 8.23 -7.28
C GLY A 112 1.25 8.94 -7.02
N ALA A 113 2.00 9.31 -8.03
CA ALA A 113 3.22 10.10 -7.87
C ALA A 113 3.44 11.05 -9.07
N GLY A 114 4.19 12.11 -8.87
CA GLY A 114 4.41 13.11 -9.91
C GLY A 114 5.42 14.18 -9.52
N LYS A 115 5.58 15.19 -10.37
CA LYS A 115 6.52 16.32 -10.18
C LYS A 115 6.10 17.29 -9.08
N ASN A 116 4.86 17.23 -8.66
CA ASN A 116 4.27 18.02 -7.58
C ASN A 116 2.97 17.35 -7.10
N LEU A 117 2.35 17.87 -6.04
CA LEU A 117 1.15 17.29 -5.46
C LEU A 117 -0.03 17.26 -6.45
N TYR A 118 -0.17 18.25 -7.34
CA TYR A 118 -1.22 18.24 -8.34
C TYR A 118 -1.08 17.06 -9.31
N GLU A 119 0.12 16.81 -9.84
CA GLU A 119 0.37 15.65 -10.70
C GLU A 119 0.24 14.33 -9.94
N ALA A 120 0.75 14.26 -8.70
CA ALA A 120 0.72 13.05 -7.88
C ALA A 120 -0.72 12.63 -7.48
N SER A 121 -1.61 13.60 -7.25
CA SER A 121 -3.00 13.35 -6.83
C SER A 121 -4.00 13.26 -7.99
N ARG A 122 -3.56 13.49 -9.22
CA ARG A 122 -4.42 13.45 -10.40
C ARG A 122 -4.82 12.00 -10.73
N PRO A 123 -6.11 11.74 -11.03
CA PRO A 123 -6.51 10.43 -11.53
C PRO A 123 -5.84 10.10 -12.87
N ALA A 124 -5.50 8.85 -13.10
CA ALA A 124 -5.30 8.33 -14.44
C ALA A 124 -6.66 7.99 -15.05
N ILE A 125 -6.82 8.27 -16.34
CA ILE A 125 -8.04 7.97 -17.09
C ILE A 125 -7.75 6.83 -18.07
N LEU A 126 -8.57 5.78 -18.01
CA LEU A 126 -8.50 4.64 -18.93
C LEU A 126 -9.79 4.55 -19.73
N ASP A 127 -9.65 4.27 -21.02
CA ASP A 127 -10.78 4.00 -21.89
C ASP A 127 -11.19 2.52 -21.80
N THR A 128 -12.50 2.27 -21.73
CA THR A 128 -13.10 0.93 -21.76
C THR A 128 -14.24 0.89 -22.79
N THR A 129 -14.74 -0.29 -23.09
CA THR A 129 -15.93 -0.42 -23.96
C THR A 129 -17.18 0.19 -23.38
N ALA A 130 -17.22 0.37 -22.05
CA ALA A 130 -18.36 0.97 -21.33
C ALA A 130 -18.26 2.49 -21.13
N GLY A 131 -17.07 3.07 -21.34
CA GLY A 131 -16.77 4.49 -21.13
C GLY A 131 -15.44 4.68 -20.41
N GLN A 132 -15.18 5.86 -19.87
CA GLN A 132 -13.94 6.17 -19.17
C GLN A 132 -14.00 5.75 -17.70
N ILE A 133 -12.87 5.34 -17.17
CA ILE A 133 -12.64 5.05 -15.74
C ILE A 133 -11.53 5.94 -15.24
N ALA A 134 -11.71 6.49 -14.05
CA ALA A 134 -10.65 7.17 -13.31
C ALA A 134 -10.05 6.26 -12.26
N VAL A 135 -8.72 6.25 -12.13
CA VAL A 135 -8.02 5.55 -11.04
C VAL A 135 -7.16 6.56 -10.27
N ILE A 136 -7.42 6.67 -8.97
CA ILE A 136 -6.64 7.48 -8.02
C ILE A 136 -5.78 6.51 -7.22
N ASP A 137 -4.51 6.88 -6.95
CA ASP A 137 -3.61 6.09 -6.12
C ASP A 137 -3.00 6.97 -5.03
N ILE A 138 -2.93 6.45 -3.78
CA ILE A 138 -2.55 7.19 -2.59
C ILE A 138 -1.81 6.27 -1.60
N CYS A 139 -0.91 6.84 -0.78
CA CYS A 139 -0.14 6.08 0.21
C CYS A 139 -0.19 6.76 1.58
N SER A 140 -0.35 5.95 2.65
CA SER A 140 -0.27 6.41 4.04
C SER A 140 1.08 6.15 4.69
N THR A 141 1.84 5.16 4.20
CA THR A 141 3.14 4.76 4.75
C THR A 141 4.27 5.43 3.99
N PHE A 142 4.86 6.46 4.55
CA PHE A 142 5.96 7.19 3.89
C PHE A 142 6.76 8.03 4.87
N GLU A 143 8.02 8.29 4.54
CA GLU A 143 8.79 9.34 5.17
C GLU A 143 8.32 10.72 4.69
N ASN A 144 8.30 11.71 5.58
CA ASN A 144 7.80 13.06 5.25
C ASN A 144 8.45 13.69 4.01
N ALA A 145 9.71 13.35 3.74
CA ALA A 145 10.45 13.83 2.57
C ALA A 145 9.96 13.22 1.24
N ALA A 146 9.27 12.07 1.29
CA ALA A 146 8.74 11.38 0.10
C ALA A 146 7.49 12.04 -0.48
N ARG A 147 6.79 12.87 0.31
CA ARG A 147 5.54 13.50 -0.11
C ARG A 147 5.75 14.50 -1.25
N ALA A 148 4.88 14.45 -2.23
CA ALA A 148 4.76 15.54 -3.21
C ALA A 148 4.38 16.85 -2.50
N GLY A 149 4.99 17.94 -2.91
CA GLY A 149 4.70 19.28 -2.41
C GLY A 149 3.83 20.07 -3.39
N SER A 150 2.91 20.87 -2.83
CA SER A 150 2.08 21.77 -3.66
C SER A 150 2.94 22.83 -4.34
N GLN A 151 2.62 23.12 -5.57
CA GLN A 151 3.15 24.25 -6.30
C GLN A 151 2.33 25.51 -5.98
N THR A 152 2.99 26.63 -5.93
CA THR A 152 2.37 27.97 -5.82
C THR A 152 2.87 28.86 -6.95
N GLU A 153 2.34 30.06 -7.04
CA GLU A 153 2.79 31.07 -8.01
C GLU A 153 4.27 31.49 -7.79
N ARG A 154 4.80 31.26 -6.59
CA ARG A 154 6.14 31.73 -6.16
C ARG A 154 7.14 30.59 -5.92
N GLN A 155 6.65 29.36 -5.79
CA GLN A 155 7.46 28.19 -5.48
C GLN A 155 7.06 27.01 -6.37
N PRO A 156 8.02 26.35 -7.03
CA PRO A 156 7.75 25.09 -7.70
C PRO A 156 7.30 24.04 -6.67
N GLY A 157 6.46 23.12 -7.09
CA GLY A 157 6.11 21.97 -6.28
C GLY A 157 7.31 21.01 -6.14
N ARG A 158 7.27 20.15 -5.14
CA ARG A 158 8.26 19.10 -4.94
C ARG A 158 7.73 17.78 -5.52
N PRO A 159 8.56 17.03 -6.29
CA PRO A 159 8.20 15.68 -6.73
C PRO A 159 8.01 14.74 -5.55
N GLY A 160 7.19 13.72 -5.72
CA GLY A 160 6.94 12.70 -4.71
C GLY A 160 5.61 11.97 -4.90
N LEU A 161 5.24 11.20 -3.88
CA LEU A 161 4.01 10.44 -3.83
C LEU A 161 2.80 11.27 -3.39
N ASN A 162 1.58 10.78 -3.71
CA ASN A 162 0.32 11.32 -3.23
C ASN A 162 0.07 10.83 -1.78
N PRO A 163 0.13 11.72 -0.77
CA PRO A 163 0.08 11.29 0.62
C PRO A 163 -1.35 11.18 1.15
N LEU A 164 -1.60 10.13 1.93
CA LEU A 164 -2.71 10.03 2.88
C LEU A 164 -2.13 10.12 4.31
N ARG A 165 -2.01 11.30 4.85
CA ARG A 165 -1.59 11.50 6.23
C ARG A 165 -2.68 11.06 7.19
N PHE A 166 -2.29 10.71 8.40
CA PHE A 166 -3.21 10.43 9.49
C PHE A 166 -2.65 10.94 10.81
N SER A 167 -3.48 10.97 11.84
CA SER A 167 -3.11 11.27 13.21
C SER A 167 -3.51 10.12 14.11
N GLU A 168 -2.67 9.85 15.12
CA GLU A 168 -2.96 8.90 16.17
C GLU A 168 -3.42 9.65 17.41
N LYS A 169 -4.41 9.09 18.08
CA LYS A 169 -4.90 9.55 19.37
C LYS A 169 -4.74 8.43 20.38
N TYR A 170 -4.05 8.71 21.47
CA TYR A 170 -3.89 7.82 22.60
C TYR A 170 -4.71 8.37 23.75
N THR A 171 -5.54 7.53 24.38
CA THR A 171 -6.36 7.89 25.53
C THR A 171 -5.93 7.04 26.72
N ILE A 172 -5.67 7.66 27.87
CA ILE A 172 -5.23 7.00 29.09
C ILE A 172 -5.98 7.56 30.30
N THR A 173 -6.04 6.78 31.37
CA THR A 173 -6.60 7.23 32.67
C THR A 173 -5.71 8.26 33.34
N GLU A 174 -6.27 9.05 34.23
CA GLU A 174 -5.53 9.99 35.09
C GLU A 174 -4.39 9.31 35.85
N LYS A 175 -4.62 8.07 36.32
CA LYS A 175 -3.59 7.28 37.01
C LYS A 175 -2.38 7.02 36.11
N HIS A 176 -2.59 6.53 34.89
CA HIS A 176 -1.51 6.27 33.95
C HIS A 176 -0.83 7.56 33.47
N ALA A 177 -1.57 8.67 33.37
CA ALA A 177 -1.00 9.97 33.07
C ALA A 177 -0.01 10.42 34.17
N GLN A 178 -0.37 10.25 35.46
CA GLN A 178 0.52 10.54 36.58
C GLN A 178 1.75 9.64 36.62
N ASP A 179 1.62 8.36 36.25
CA ASP A 179 2.74 7.44 36.22
C ASP A 179 3.71 7.79 35.07
N LEU A 180 3.20 8.14 33.87
CA LEU A 180 4.01 8.65 32.78
C LEU A 180 4.69 9.98 33.12
N ALA A 181 4.02 10.88 33.82
CA ALA A 181 4.60 12.15 34.27
C ALA A 181 5.82 11.95 35.17
N LYS A 182 5.74 11.01 36.15
CA LYS A 182 6.87 10.64 37.01
C LYS A 182 8.06 10.09 36.19
N ILE A 183 7.77 9.23 35.21
CA ILE A 183 8.81 8.69 34.34
C ILE A 183 9.44 9.81 33.50
N ALA A 184 8.62 10.73 32.97
CA ALA A 184 9.10 11.86 32.21
C ALA A 184 10.03 12.78 33.00
N GLU A 185 9.67 13.03 34.30
CA GLU A 185 10.48 13.84 35.22
C GLU A 185 11.87 13.23 35.46
N VAL A 186 11.93 11.94 35.82
CA VAL A 186 13.20 11.27 36.15
C VAL A 186 14.07 11.00 34.96
N THR A 187 13.49 10.86 33.77
CA THR A 187 14.24 10.58 32.53
C THR A 187 14.57 11.82 31.71
N GLY A 188 13.88 12.93 31.96
CA GLY A 188 13.99 14.16 31.16
C GLY A 188 13.53 13.99 29.70
N ILE A 189 12.73 12.94 29.39
CA ILE A 189 12.38 12.59 28.00
C ILE A 189 11.66 13.73 27.25
N ASN A 190 10.94 14.59 27.97
CA ASN A 190 10.25 15.76 27.41
C ASN A 190 11.08 17.05 27.48
N GLY A 191 12.25 17.05 28.13
CA GLY A 191 12.97 18.26 28.54
C GLY A 191 13.19 19.29 27.44
N LEU A 192 13.62 18.86 26.25
CA LEU A 192 13.81 19.77 25.10
C LEU A 192 12.48 20.38 24.62
N ARG A 193 11.43 19.59 24.57
CA ARG A 193 10.10 20.05 24.13
C ARG A 193 9.47 20.98 25.15
N ASP A 194 9.66 20.72 26.44
CA ASP A 194 9.20 21.60 27.52
C ASP A 194 9.94 22.95 27.48
N LEU A 195 11.25 22.94 27.25
CA LEU A 195 12.01 24.16 27.00
C LEU A 195 11.47 24.95 25.81
N HIS A 196 11.23 24.28 24.67
CA HIS A 196 10.68 24.93 23.48
C HIS A 196 9.28 25.52 23.71
N ARG A 197 8.46 24.94 24.60
CA ARG A 197 7.18 25.54 25.01
C ARG A 197 7.40 26.80 25.86
N GLN A 198 8.33 26.74 26.81
CA GLN A 198 8.65 27.88 27.66
C GLN A 198 9.21 29.06 26.82
N GLU A 199 9.99 28.78 25.81
CA GLU A 199 10.56 29.77 24.88
C GLU A 199 9.58 30.21 23.78
N GLY A 200 8.40 29.58 23.66
CA GLY A 200 7.37 29.92 22.68
C GLY A 200 7.59 29.38 21.27
N PHE A 201 8.54 28.45 21.07
CA PHE A 201 8.77 27.81 19.78
C PHE A 201 7.67 26.80 19.41
N ILE A 202 7.03 26.19 20.40
CA ILE A 202 5.87 25.30 20.21
C ILE A 202 4.73 25.71 21.14
N ALA A 203 3.49 25.43 20.69
CA ALA A 203 2.30 25.80 21.45
C ALA A 203 2.22 25.05 22.78
N PRO A 204 1.57 25.64 23.80
CA PRO A 204 1.22 24.95 25.04
C PRO A 204 0.36 23.70 24.75
N LEU A 205 0.44 22.72 25.68
CA LEU A 205 -0.45 21.56 25.59
C LEU A 205 -1.90 21.98 25.85
N PRO A 206 -2.88 21.43 25.11
CA PRO A 206 -4.28 21.60 25.43
C PRO A 206 -4.62 21.05 26.83
N GLU A 207 -5.71 21.56 27.43
CA GLU A 207 -6.24 21.03 28.69
C GLU A 207 -6.61 19.55 28.53
N GLY A 208 -6.23 18.73 29.50
CA GLY A 208 -6.48 17.29 29.52
C GLY A 208 -5.57 16.49 28.52
N VAL A 209 -4.51 17.10 28.03
CA VAL A 209 -3.51 16.45 27.17
C VAL A 209 -2.14 16.48 27.83
N MET A 210 -1.45 15.36 27.84
CA MET A 210 -0.05 15.28 28.22
C MET A 210 0.82 14.80 27.04
N GLU A 211 2.10 15.10 27.12
CA GLU A 211 3.11 14.56 26.17
C GLU A 211 4.06 13.61 26.89
N PHE A 212 4.39 12.51 26.23
CA PHE A 212 5.45 11.60 26.67
C PHE A 212 6.23 11.09 25.43
N GLY A 213 7.53 11.37 25.40
CA GLY A 213 8.41 10.91 24.31
C GLY A 213 7.99 11.38 22.91
N GLY A 214 7.39 12.56 22.79
CA GLY A 214 6.91 13.12 21.53
C GLY A 214 5.53 12.64 21.08
N LYS A 215 4.88 11.73 21.85
CA LYS A 215 3.50 11.30 21.63
C LYS A 215 2.54 12.06 22.56
N MET A 216 1.34 12.37 22.03
CA MET A 216 0.29 13.05 22.79
C MET A 216 -0.71 12.05 23.34
N PHE A 217 -1.08 12.22 24.60
CA PHE A 217 -2.05 11.39 25.31
C PHE A 217 -3.18 12.27 25.86
N GLU A 218 -4.41 11.93 25.53
CA GLU A 218 -5.58 12.53 26.14
C GLU A 218 -5.93 11.81 27.44
N ILE A 219 -6.25 12.59 28.47
CA ILE A 219 -6.65 12.05 29.78
C ILE A 219 -8.14 11.77 29.75
N SER A 220 -8.51 10.50 29.91
CA SER A 220 -9.88 10.03 29.91
C SER A 220 -10.66 10.54 31.11
N LYS A 221 -11.89 11.00 30.88
CA LYS A 221 -12.84 11.40 31.91
C LYS A 221 -13.75 10.27 32.40
N ASP A 222 -13.89 9.23 31.56
CA ASP A 222 -14.81 8.10 31.82
C ASP A 222 -14.07 6.78 32.09
N GLY A 223 -12.73 6.81 32.14
CA GLY A 223 -11.89 5.65 32.40
C GLY A 223 -11.60 4.79 31.18
N THR A 224 -12.01 5.19 29.97
CA THR A 224 -11.64 4.47 28.73
C THR A 224 -10.18 4.69 28.40
N GLU A 225 -9.53 3.65 27.86
CA GLU A 225 -8.15 3.71 27.40
C GLU A 225 -8.02 3.05 26.02
N GLY A 226 -7.07 3.53 25.23
CA GLY A 226 -6.81 2.91 23.94
C GLY A 226 -6.13 3.83 22.94
N ARG A 227 -5.97 3.30 21.72
CA ARG A 227 -5.51 4.02 20.55
C ARG A 227 -6.64 4.09 19.52
N SER A 228 -6.76 5.23 18.89
CA SER A 228 -7.53 5.42 17.66
C SER A 228 -6.69 6.21 16.66
N SER A 229 -7.10 6.21 15.41
CA SER A 229 -6.48 7.02 14.36
C SER A 229 -7.56 7.63 13.48
N SER A 230 -7.25 8.76 12.86
CA SER A 230 -8.14 9.43 11.90
C SER A 230 -7.34 9.96 10.72
N PRO A 231 -7.86 9.89 9.48
CA PRO A 231 -7.18 10.39 8.31
C PRO A 231 -7.11 11.92 8.33
N ASN A 232 -6.08 12.47 7.72
CA ASN A 232 -5.93 13.91 7.63
C ASN A 232 -7.04 14.53 6.76
N PRO A 233 -7.83 15.48 7.26
CA PRO A 233 -9.00 16.01 6.56
C PRO A 233 -8.66 16.73 5.24
N ILE A 234 -7.44 17.29 5.11
CA ILE A 234 -6.99 17.93 3.87
C ILE A 234 -6.76 16.87 2.79
N ASP A 235 -6.18 15.74 3.14
CA ASP A 235 -5.88 14.66 2.20
C ASP A 235 -7.16 13.92 1.80
N VAL A 236 -8.07 13.68 2.77
CA VAL A 236 -9.42 13.15 2.50
C VAL A 236 -10.17 14.08 1.55
N LYS A 237 -10.21 15.38 1.85
CA LYS A 237 -10.90 16.36 1.00
C LYS A 237 -10.34 16.37 -0.41
N ARG A 238 -9.01 16.37 -0.58
CA ARG A 238 -8.36 16.33 -1.90
C ARG A 238 -8.80 15.10 -2.69
N THR A 239 -8.83 13.91 -2.07
CA THR A 239 -9.24 12.67 -2.73
C THR A 239 -10.74 12.67 -3.05
N VAL A 240 -11.58 13.08 -2.11
CA VAL A 240 -13.03 13.20 -2.29
C VAL A 240 -13.40 14.18 -3.42
N ASP A 241 -12.71 15.32 -3.49
CA ASP A 241 -12.91 16.29 -4.57
C ASP A 241 -12.51 15.71 -5.92
N ALA A 242 -11.38 14.99 -6.00
CA ALA A 242 -10.93 14.32 -7.21
C ALA A 242 -11.90 13.21 -7.66
N ILE A 243 -12.47 12.43 -6.72
CA ILE A 243 -13.51 11.43 -7.02
C ILE A 243 -14.75 12.11 -7.61
N ARG A 244 -15.25 13.17 -6.98
CA ARG A 244 -16.44 13.91 -7.44
C ARG A 244 -16.24 14.53 -8.81
N GLU A 245 -15.07 15.13 -9.06
CA GLU A 245 -14.72 15.69 -10.35
C GLU A 245 -14.65 14.59 -11.43
N ALA A 246 -13.97 13.47 -11.16
CA ALA A 246 -13.88 12.35 -12.08
C ALA A 246 -15.26 11.76 -12.41
N LYS A 247 -16.16 11.66 -11.43
CA LYS A 247 -17.55 11.19 -11.64
C LYS A 247 -18.37 12.03 -12.61
N MET A 248 -17.96 13.28 -12.91
CA MET A 248 -18.66 14.11 -13.89
C MET A 248 -18.42 13.63 -15.33
N THR A 249 -17.35 12.91 -15.58
CA THR A 249 -16.92 12.50 -16.94
C THR A 249 -16.64 11.00 -17.06
N CYS A 250 -16.44 10.29 -15.95
CA CYS A 250 -16.12 8.87 -15.92
C CYS A 250 -17.30 8.05 -15.40
N GLU A 251 -17.48 6.86 -15.97
CA GLU A 251 -18.52 5.89 -15.56
C GLU A 251 -18.24 5.28 -14.19
N ALA A 252 -16.96 5.09 -13.84
CA ALA A 252 -16.52 4.61 -12.54
C ALA A 252 -15.25 5.31 -12.08
N VAL A 253 -15.04 5.34 -10.75
CA VAL A 253 -13.81 5.80 -10.10
C VAL A 253 -13.32 4.69 -9.19
N LEU A 254 -12.05 4.30 -9.33
CA LEU A 254 -11.37 3.35 -8.48
C LEU A 254 -10.33 4.09 -7.64
N VAL A 255 -10.15 3.67 -6.39
CA VAL A 255 -9.12 4.23 -5.51
C VAL A 255 -8.19 3.11 -5.07
N MET A 256 -6.90 3.24 -5.36
CA MET A 256 -5.86 2.40 -4.77
C MET A 256 -5.31 3.07 -3.53
N VAL A 257 -4.99 2.28 -2.50
CA VAL A 257 -4.38 2.77 -1.27
C VAL A 257 -3.30 1.81 -0.78
N HIS A 258 -2.08 2.33 -0.60
CA HIS A 258 -0.98 1.56 -0.01
C HIS A 258 -0.80 1.97 1.44
N SER A 259 -0.90 0.98 2.37
CA SER A 259 -0.91 1.22 3.82
C SER A 259 -0.32 0.03 4.59
N HIS A 260 0.75 0.27 5.37
CA HIS A 260 1.33 -0.70 6.29
C HIS A 260 0.80 -0.55 7.72
N GLU A 261 -0.08 0.42 7.96
CA GLU A 261 -0.62 0.68 9.27
C GLU A 261 -1.59 -0.43 9.71
N ILE A 262 -1.51 -0.77 10.99
CA ILE A 262 -2.25 -1.86 11.61
C ILE A 262 -3.09 -1.36 12.78
N ARG A 263 -4.13 -2.10 13.12
CA ARG A 263 -4.98 -1.79 14.27
C ARG A 263 -4.38 -2.36 15.55
N LYS A 264 -3.85 -1.51 16.42
CA LYS A 264 -3.15 -1.90 17.67
C LYS A 264 -1.96 -2.80 17.33
N ASP A 265 -2.02 -4.07 17.75
CA ASP A 265 -1.04 -5.14 17.56
C ASP A 265 -1.54 -6.24 16.60
N ASN A 266 -2.65 -5.96 15.89
CA ASN A 266 -3.27 -6.91 14.95
C ASN A 266 -3.01 -6.45 13.50
N ASP A 267 -2.16 -7.17 12.80
CA ASP A 267 -1.80 -6.93 11.40
C ASP A 267 -2.84 -7.48 10.40
N GLU A 268 -3.78 -8.29 10.86
CA GLU A 268 -4.91 -8.78 10.04
C GLU A 268 -6.00 -7.72 9.85
N GLU A 269 -6.06 -6.71 10.74
CA GLU A 269 -7.07 -5.66 10.68
C GLU A 269 -6.54 -4.37 10.03
N ALA A 270 -7.41 -3.72 9.25
CA ALA A 270 -7.15 -2.36 8.77
C ALA A 270 -7.18 -1.35 9.93
N ASP A 271 -6.30 -0.35 9.92
CA ASP A 271 -6.31 0.71 10.92
C ASP A 271 -7.61 1.55 10.80
N TYR A 272 -8.03 2.18 11.89
CA TYR A 272 -9.27 2.97 11.97
C TYR A 272 -9.35 4.06 10.89
N PHE A 273 -8.25 4.81 10.69
CA PHE A 273 -8.22 5.87 9.67
C PHE A 273 -8.40 5.33 8.25
N LEU A 274 -7.92 4.10 7.99
CA LEU A 274 -8.02 3.48 6.67
C LEU A 274 -9.46 3.08 6.34
N GLU A 275 -10.18 2.53 7.32
CA GLU A 275 -11.61 2.24 7.17
C GLU A 275 -12.42 3.54 6.95
N GLU A 276 -12.16 4.57 7.77
CA GLU A 276 -12.81 5.89 7.62
C GLU A 276 -12.53 6.49 6.24
N PHE A 277 -11.29 6.43 5.77
CA PHE A 277 -10.92 6.92 4.44
C PHE A 277 -11.59 6.13 3.31
N ALA A 278 -11.59 4.80 3.38
CA ALA A 278 -12.21 3.95 2.37
C ALA A 278 -13.72 4.21 2.26
N HIS A 279 -14.42 4.31 3.40
CA HIS A 279 -15.83 4.69 3.44
C HIS A 279 -16.07 6.07 2.84
N ALA A 280 -15.24 7.07 3.18
CA ALA A 280 -15.35 8.41 2.61
C ALA A 280 -15.16 8.42 1.08
N CYS A 281 -14.29 7.56 0.52
CA CYS A 281 -14.13 7.41 -0.92
C CYS A 281 -15.39 6.84 -1.58
N ILE A 282 -15.97 5.77 -1.02
CA ILE A 282 -17.23 5.19 -1.55
C ILE A 282 -18.38 6.17 -1.41
N ASP A 283 -18.51 6.89 -0.29
CA ASP A 283 -19.53 7.91 -0.08
C ASP A 283 -19.40 9.10 -1.05
N ALA A 284 -18.18 9.38 -1.52
CA ALA A 284 -17.94 10.39 -2.55
C ALA A 284 -18.28 9.90 -3.98
N GLY A 285 -18.50 8.59 -4.17
CA GLY A 285 -18.87 7.98 -5.45
C GLY A 285 -17.81 7.07 -6.08
N ALA A 286 -16.78 6.68 -5.34
CA ALA A 286 -15.87 5.62 -5.79
C ALA A 286 -16.64 4.29 -5.89
N SER A 287 -16.29 3.46 -6.88
CA SER A 287 -16.94 2.16 -7.14
C SER A 287 -16.18 1.00 -6.49
N ALA A 288 -14.95 1.19 -6.11
CA ALA A 288 -14.15 0.25 -5.33
C ALA A 288 -12.95 0.96 -4.69
N VAL A 289 -12.45 0.36 -3.57
CA VAL A 289 -11.15 0.69 -2.97
C VAL A 289 -10.26 -0.55 -2.97
N ILE A 290 -9.04 -0.44 -3.47
CA ILE A 290 -8.10 -1.56 -3.61
C ILE A 290 -6.85 -1.27 -2.78
N GLY A 291 -6.67 -2.00 -1.68
CA GLY A 291 -5.57 -1.84 -0.73
C GLY A 291 -4.42 -2.81 -0.96
N GLY A 292 -3.22 -2.37 -0.58
CA GLY A 292 -1.97 -3.12 -0.48
C GLY A 292 -1.13 -2.63 0.70
N GLY A 293 0.07 -3.18 0.88
CA GLY A 293 1.10 -2.71 1.82
C GLY A 293 1.53 -3.73 2.86
N THR A 294 0.65 -4.30 3.67
CA THR A 294 1.08 -5.21 4.77
C THR A 294 1.55 -6.58 4.30
N HIS A 295 1.59 -6.82 2.98
CA HIS A 295 2.05 -8.07 2.37
C HIS A 295 1.24 -9.32 2.74
N GLN A 296 0.14 -9.18 3.45
CA GLN A 296 -0.78 -10.25 3.83
C GLN A 296 -2.20 -9.83 3.48
N LEU A 297 -3.06 -10.82 3.20
CA LEU A 297 -4.47 -10.56 2.96
C LEU A 297 -5.13 -9.95 4.20
N LYS A 298 -5.92 -8.90 3.98
CA LYS A 298 -6.86 -8.36 4.97
C LYS A 298 -8.29 -8.57 4.50
N GLY A 299 -9.24 -8.30 5.38
CA GLY A 299 -10.66 -8.46 5.10
C GLY A 299 -11.12 -7.70 3.85
N ILE A 300 -12.18 -8.21 3.25
CA ILE A 300 -12.90 -7.56 2.15
C ILE A 300 -14.28 -7.17 2.66
N GLU A 301 -14.62 -5.91 2.49
CA GLU A 301 -15.92 -5.34 2.85
C GLU A 301 -16.75 -5.03 1.60
N LEU A 302 -18.05 -5.26 1.66
CA LEU A 302 -19.01 -4.74 0.69
C LEU A 302 -19.77 -3.55 1.30
N TYR A 303 -19.19 -2.37 1.15
CA TYR A 303 -19.80 -1.15 1.66
C TYR A 303 -20.66 -0.49 0.58
N ARG A 304 -21.99 -0.41 0.81
CA ARG A 304 -22.96 0.15 -0.17
C ARG A 304 -22.90 -0.50 -1.56
N ASP A 305 -22.73 -1.79 -1.61
CA ASP A 305 -22.55 -2.58 -2.83
C ASP A 305 -21.25 -2.26 -3.61
N CYS A 306 -20.25 -1.69 -2.95
CA CYS A 306 -18.94 -1.42 -3.53
C CYS A 306 -17.86 -2.18 -2.73
N PRO A 307 -16.96 -2.93 -3.38
CA PRO A 307 -15.95 -3.69 -2.68
C PRO A 307 -14.83 -2.79 -2.15
N ILE A 308 -14.42 -3.04 -0.92
CA ILE A 308 -13.23 -2.50 -0.29
C ILE A 308 -12.33 -3.68 0.04
N PHE A 309 -11.22 -3.79 -0.66
CA PHE A 309 -10.16 -4.75 -0.40
C PHE A 309 -9.13 -4.05 0.48
N TYR A 310 -9.04 -4.37 1.78
CA TYR A 310 -8.12 -3.67 2.67
C TYR A 310 -6.65 -4.02 2.44
N CYS A 311 -6.34 -5.22 1.96
CA CYS A 311 -5.06 -5.60 1.38
C CYS A 311 -5.21 -6.88 0.54
N LEU A 312 -4.71 -6.86 -0.68
CA LEU A 312 -4.72 -8.02 -1.58
C LEU A 312 -3.50 -8.94 -1.39
N GLY A 313 -2.56 -8.58 -0.49
CA GLY A 313 -1.29 -9.29 -0.35
C GLY A 313 -0.32 -9.01 -1.49
N ASN A 314 0.64 -9.92 -1.69
CA ASN A 314 1.65 -9.78 -2.73
C ASN A 314 1.24 -10.43 -4.04
N PHE A 315 1.64 -9.82 -5.16
CA PHE A 315 1.60 -10.46 -6.47
C PHE A 315 2.98 -10.99 -6.88
N ILE A 316 4.05 -10.23 -6.62
CA ILE A 316 5.45 -10.66 -6.72
C ILE A 316 6.16 -10.14 -5.48
N PHE A 317 6.94 -10.99 -4.80
CA PHE A 317 7.60 -10.61 -3.54
C PHE A 317 9.08 -10.98 -3.53
N GLU A 318 9.92 -10.20 -4.21
CA GLU A 318 11.32 -10.52 -4.47
C GLU A 318 12.33 -9.62 -3.73
N ASN A 319 11.92 -8.91 -2.67
CA ASN A 319 12.79 -7.96 -1.96
C ASN A 319 14.07 -8.60 -1.35
N GLN A 320 14.15 -9.93 -1.26
CA GLN A 320 15.38 -10.64 -0.88
C GLN A 320 16.43 -10.71 -2.01
N TYR A 321 16.06 -10.41 -3.26
CA TYR A 321 16.95 -10.47 -4.43
C TYR A 321 17.48 -9.11 -4.85
N VAL A 322 17.48 -8.14 -3.95
CA VAL A 322 18.04 -6.80 -4.17
C VAL A 322 19.51 -6.91 -4.56
N ARG A 323 19.88 -6.20 -5.64
CA ARG A 323 21.25 -6.22 -6.18
C ARG A 323 22.10 -5.05 -5.72
N LEU A 324 21.46 -3.92 -5.43
CA LEU A 324 22.12 -2.67 -5.06
C LEU A 324 21.59 -2.21 -3.69
N LEU A 325 22.48 -1.96 -2.77
CA LEU A 325 22.16 -1.35 -1.47
C LEU A 325 23.11 -0.21 -1.22
N PRO A 326 22.64 0.93 -0.68
CA PRO A 326 23.51 2.07 -0.37
C PRO A 326 24.45 1.76 0.79
N ALA A 327 25.50 2.58 0.90
CA ALA A 327 26.46 2.49 2.00
C ALA A 327 25.78 2.59 3.37
N ASP A 328 24.76 3.45 3.49
CA ASP A 328 23.96 3.65 4.71
C ASP A 328 23.33 2.35 5.23
N TYR A 329 22.86 1.47 4.30
CA TYR A 329 22.35 0.16 4.66
C TYR A 329 23.46 -0.72 5.23
N MET A 330 24.63 -0.75 4.58
CA MET A 330 25.76 -1.58 5.03
C MET A 330 26.26 -1.12 6.41
N GLU A 331 26.37 0.19 6.60
CA GLU A 331 26.77 0.79 7.88
C GLU A 331 25.77 0.45 9.00
N LYS A 332 24.47 0.56 8.73
CA LYS A 332 23.41 0.19 9.69
C LYS A 332 23.57 -1.23 10.24
N TYR A 333 24.05 -2.17 9.42
CA TYR A 333 24.25 -3.57 9.80
C TYR A 333 25.70 -3.93 10.16
N GLY A 334 26.56 -2.93 10.33
CA GLY A 334 27.97 -3.11 10.71
C GLY A 334 28.81 -3.82 9.65
N LEU A 335 28.47 -3.64 8.38
CA LEU A 335 29.15 -4.26 7.23
C LEU A 335 30.04 -3.25 6.51
N ASN A 336 31.05 -3.74 5.80
CA ASN A 336 31.84 -2.91 4.90
C ASN A 336 30.96 -2.45 3.72
N ILE A 337 31.13 -1.17 3.30
CA ILE A 337 30.37 -0.56 2.20
C ILE A 337 30.54 -1.28 0.85
N HIS A 338 31.60 -2.07 0.68
CA HIS A 338 31.85 -2.88 -0.51
C HIS A 338 31.30 -4.31 -0.40
N THR A 339 30.55 -4.61 0.66
CA THR A 339 29.91 -5.93 0.84
C THR A 339 28.82 -6.14 -0.21
N ALA A 340 28.67 -7.35 -0.73
CA ALA A 340 27.60 -7.67 -1.66
C ALA A 340 26.22 -7.52 -1.00
N ALA A 341 25.23 -7.02 -1.75
CA ALA A 341 23.87 -6.78 -1.25
C ALA A 341 23.25 -8.05 -0.62
N SER A 342 23.47 -9.23 -1.21
CA SER A 342 22.97 -10.50 -0.67
C SER A 342 23.47 -10.79 0.75
N ILE A 343 24.72 -10.43 1.08
CA ILE A 343 25.29 -10.57 2.43
C ILE A 343 24.62 -9.56 3.38
N GLY A 344 24.33 -8.33 2.90
CA GLY A 344 23.60 -7.32 3.66
C GLY A 344 22.19 -7.79 4.02
N ILE A 345 21.47 -8.37 3.07
CA ILE A 345 20.13 -8.94 3.29
C ILE A 345 20.21 -10.11 4.27
N ALA A 346 21.16 -11.03 4.10
CA ALA A 346 21.34 -12.15 5.02
C ALA A 346 21.64 -11.66 6.46
N ARG A 347 22.50 -10.65 6.62
CA ARG A 347 22.80 -10.04 7.93
C ARG A 347 21.56 -9.43 8.60
N ARG A 348 20.70 -8.75 7.83
CA ARG A 348 19.42 -8.26 8.35
C ARG A 348 18.54 -9.40 8.85
N GLN A 349 18.46 -10.50 8.10
CA GLN A 349 17.67 -11.67 8.50
C GLN A 349 18.21 -12.33 9.77
N GLU A 350 19.53 -12.47 9.90
CA GLU A 350 20.18 -13.03 11.10
C GLU A 350 19.90 -12.21 12.37
N GLN A 351 19.70 -10.88 12.24
CA GLN A 351 19.40 -9.99 13.37
C GLN A 351 17.92 -9.92 13.70
N SER A 352 17.05 -10.46 12.86
CA SER A 352 15.61 -10.51 13.08
C SER A 352 15.23 -11.83 13.73
N SER A 353 14.38 -11.80 14.77
CA SER A 353 13.86 -13.02 15.40
C SER A 353 12.96 -13.84 14.46
N HIS A 354 12.28 -13.16 13.53
CA HIS A 354 11.47 -13.73 12.47
C HIS A 354 11.62 -12.91 11.19
N SER A 355 11.58 -13.60 10.04
CA SER A 355 11.62 -12.98 8.73
C SER A 355 10.24 -13.06 8.07
N LEU A 356 9.81 -12.01 7.37
CA LEU A 356 8.61 -12.05 6.52
C LEU A 356 8.64 -13.22 5.52
N TYR A 357 9.83 -13.70 5.15
CA TYR A 357 10.00 -14.84 4.26
C TYR A 357 9.66 -16.20 4.88
N GLU A 358 9.41 -16.25 6.18
CA GLU A 358 9.05 -17.45 6.94
C GLU A 358 7.55 -17.50 7.26
N ILE A 359 6.80 -16.45 6.92
CA ILE A 359 5.36 -16.33 7.17
C ILE A 359 4.59 -16.83 5.93
N PRO A 360 3.86 -17.95 6.03
CA PRO A 360 3.15 -18.53 4.87
C PRO A 360 2.10 -17.59 4.26
N GLU A 361 1.47 -16.74 5.08
CA GLU A 361 0.44 -15.78 4.68
C GLU A 361 0.98 -14.73 3.70
N VAL A 362 2.27 -14.38 3.79
CA VAL A 362 2.96 -13.45 2.87
C VAL A 362 3.05 -14.02 1.44
N TYR A 363 2.98 -15.36 1.31
CA TYR A 363 3.03 -16.08 0.04
C TYR A 363 1.66 -16.42 -0.53
N ARG A 364 0.57 -15.96 0.12
CA ARG A 364 -0.81 -16.21 -0.32
C ARG A 364 -1.50 -14.90 -0.65
N SER A 365 -2.22 -14.89 -1.76
CA SER A 365 -2.88 -13.71 -2.27
C SER A 365 -4.14 -14.09 -3.04
N VAL A 366 -4.94 -13.09 -3.38
CA VAL A 366 -6.08 -13.26 -4.28
C VAL A 366 -6.05 -12.18 -5.36
N LEU A 367 -6.50 -12.56 -6.56
CA LEU A 367 -6.70 -11.63 -7.66
C LEU A 367 -8.20 -11.44 -7.84
N PRO A 368 -8.78 -10.29 -7.51
CA PRO A 368 -10.18 -10.03 -7.76
C PRO A 368 -10.45 -9.76 -9.24
N TYR A 369 -11.56 -10.31 -9.72
CA TYR A 369 -12.28 -9.87 -10.89
C TYR A 369 -13.66 -9.40 -10.44
N PHE A 370 -14.05 -8.21 -10.84
CA PHE A 370 -15.38 -7.67 -10.51
C PHE A 370 -15.96 -6.80 -11.62
N GLU A 371 -17.27 -6.74 -11.63
CA GLU A 371 -18.04 -5.98 -12.60
C GLU A 371 -18.74 -4.80 -11.93
N ILE A 372 -18.66 -3.64 -12.56
CA ILE A 372 -19.31 -2.41 -12.09
C ILE A 372 -20.41 -2.03 -13.07
N CYS A 373 -21.62 -1.89 -12.56
CA CYS A 373 -22.77 -1.36 -13.30
C CYS A 373 -23.41 -0.22 -12.51
N GLN A 374 -23.54 0.95 -13.12
CA GLN A 374 -24.09 2.14 -12.47
C GLN A 374 -23.37 2.52 -11.16
N GLY A 375 -22.04 2.34 -11.12
CA GLY A 375 -21.19 2.66 -9.99
C GLY A 375 -21.16 1.63 -8.86
N LYS A 376 -21.90 0.52 -8.98
CA LYS A 376 -21.98 -0.56 -7.99
C LYS A 376 -21.40 -1.87 -8.52
N CYS A 377 -20.87 -2.69 -7.63
CA CYS A 377 -20.42 -4.03 -7.94
C CYS A 377 -21.62 -4.95 -8.15
N THR A 378 -21.64 -5.65 -9.29
CA THR A 378 -22.71 -6.59 -9.66
C THR A 378 -22.21 -8.04 -9.74
N HIS A 379 -20.89 -8.23 -9.81
CA HIS A 379 -20.24 -9.53 -9.77
C HIS A 379 -18.88 -9.39 -9.12
N LEU A 380 -18.47 -10.37 -8.31
CA LEU A 380 -17.18 -10.42 -7.65
C LEU A 380 -16.74 -11.87 -7.48
N GLU A 381 -15.58 -12.19 -8.02
CA GLU A 381 -14.88 -13.46 -7.80
C GLU A 381 -13.38 -13.24 -7.63
N LEU A 382 -12.71 -14.14 -6.93
CA LEU A 382 -11.31 -14.06 -6.62
C LEU A 382 -10.59 -15.32 -7.13
N LEU A 383 -9.47 -15.13 -7.85
CA LEU A 383 -8.55 -16.23 -8.15
C LEU A 383 -7.55 -16.36 -7.01
N PRO A 384 -7.51 -17.50 -6.28
CA PRO A 384 -6.49 -17.74 -5.26
C PRO A 384 -5.14 -18.01 -5.91
N VAL A 385 -4.08 -17.36 -5.41
CA VAL A 385 -2.71 -17.52 -5.89
C VAL A 385 -1.72 -17.72 -4.75
N GLU A 386 -0.63 -18.41 -5.06
CA GLU A 386 0.53 -18.59 -4.18
C GLU A 386 1.79 -18.07 -4.85
N LEU A 387 2.81 -17.73 -4.05
CA LEU A 387 4.11 -17.23 -4.50
C LEU A 387 5.26 -18.25 -4.38
N GLY A 388 4.95 -19.53 -4.15
CA GLY A 388 5.92 -20.61 -4.14
C GLY A 388 6.98 -20.52 -3.05
N MET A 389 6.57 -20.43 -1.79
CA MET A 389 7.48 -20.39 -0.64
C MET A 389 8.51 -21.54 -0.68
N ASP A 390 8.08 -22.73 -1.07
CA ASP A 390 8.89 -23.96 -1.12
C ASP A 390 9.43 -24.29 -2.52
N ARG A 391 9.21 -23.42 -3.52
CA ARG A 391 9.74 -23.60 -4.86
C ARG A 391 11.24 -23.24 -4.95
N GLU A 392 11.87 -23.67 -6.04
CA GLU A 392 13.26 -23.30 -6.34
C GLU A 392 13.41 -21.78 -6.55
N ASN A 393 14.59 -21.25 -6.28
CA ASN A 393 14.88 -19.80 -6.32
C ASN A 393 14.44 -19.10 -7.63
N ALA A 394 14.42 -19.80 -8.75
CA ALA A 394 14.03 -19.26 -10.03
C ALA A 394 12.52 -19.00 -10.13
N GLU A 395 11.71 -19.78 -9.43
CA GLU A 395 10.23 -19.74 -9.42
C GLU A 395 9.66 -19.28 -8.07
N LYS A 396 10.52 -19.11 -7.06
CA LYS A 396 10.12 -18.60 -5.76
C LYS A 396 9.73 -17.12 -5.84
N ASN A 397 8.73 -16.75 -5.07
CA ASN A 397 8.21 -15.37 -4.94
C ASN A 397 7.46 -14.85 -6.19
N ILE A 398 7.09 -15.73 -7.09
CA ILE A 398 6.36 -15.45 -8.34
C ILE A 398 5.00 -16.14 -8.28
N PRO A 399 3.90 -15.48 -8.74
CA PRO A 399 2.56 -16.02 -8.59
C PRO A 399 2.28 -17.21 -9.49
N TYR A 400 1.56 -18.17 -8.95
CA TYR A 400 0.89 -19.27 -9.66
C TYR A 400 -0.48 -19.54 -9.05
N VAL A 401 -1.37 -20.17 -9.78
CA VAL A 401 -2.72 -20.50 -9.28
C VAL A 401 -2.59 -21.54 -8.16
N ALA A 402 -3.19 -21.25 -7.01
CA ALA A 402 -3.19 -22.16 -5.87
C ALA A 402 -3.90 -23.46 -6.19
N ASP A 403 -3.41 -24.59 -5.64
CA ASP A 403 -4.15 -25.85 -5.67
C ASP A 403 -5.41 -25.77 -4.80
N GLU A 404 -6.33 -26.74 -4.97
CA GLU A 404 -7.61 -26.78 -4.27
C GLU A 404 -7.45 -26.67 -2.74
N LYS A 405 -6.53 -27.44 -2.17
CA LYS A 405 -6.28 -27.45 -0.72
C LYS A 405 -5.78 -26.11 -0.19
N THR A 406 -4.91 -25.44 -0.95
CA THR A 406 -4.40 -24.12 -0.57
C THR A 406 -5.48 -23.06 -0.81
N ALA A 407 -6.25 -23.17 -1.89
CA ALA A 407 -7.35 -22.27 -2.19
C ALA A 407 -8.44 -22.30 -1.09
N GLU A 408 -8.78 -23.49 -0.56
CA GLU A 408 -9.69 -23.63 0.59
C GLU A 408 -9.13 -22.88 1.82
N LYS A 409 -7.84 -23.06 2.15
CA LYS A 409 -7.22 -22.34 3.28
C LYS A 409 -7.22 -20.82 3.09
N ILE A 410 -7.02 -20.35 1.85
CA ILE A 410 -7.09 -18.91 1.54
C ILE A 410 -8.53 -18.41 1.77
N ALA A 411 -9.56 -19.17 1.36
CA ALA A 411 -10.96 -18.82 1.57
C ALA A 411 -11.33 -18.79 3.06
N GLU A 412 -10.89 -19.80 3.83
CA GLU A 412 -11.09 -19.85 5.28
C GLU A 412 -10.42 -18.66 5.98
N TYR A 413 -9.16 -18.36 5.63
CA TYR A 413 -8.45 -17.22 6.17
C TYR A 413 -9.14 -15.89 5.82
N LEU A 414 -9.52 -15.72 4.54
CA LEU A 414 -10.20 -14.51 4.08
C LEU A 414 -11.55 -14.32 4.80
N THR A 415 -12.30 -15.40 5.06
CA THR A 415 -13.52 -15.37 5.87
C THR A 415 -13.23 -14.91 7.30
N SER A 416 -12.16 -15.43 7.93
CA SER A 416 -11.81 -15.06 9.30
C SER A 416 -11.52 -13.56 9.43
N VAL A 417 -10.71 -12.98 8.52
CA VAL A 417 -10.32 -11.56 8.54
C VAL A 417 -11.44 -10.63 8.02
N SER A 418 -12.43 -11.19 7.28
CA SER A 418 -13.58 -10.44 6.76
C SER A 418 -14.80 -10.46 7.68
N LYS A 419 -14.80 -11.31 8.70
CA LYS A 419 -15.95 -11.52 9.61
C LYS A 419 -16.51 -10.22 10.20
N ARG A 420 -15.64 -9.28 10.56
CA ARG A 420 -16.06 -7.98 11.11
C ARG A 420 -16.83 -7.11 10.11
N TYR A 421 -16.67 -7.38 8.81
CA TYR A 421 -17.34 -6.68 7.72
C TYR A 421 -18.59 -7.41 7.22
N GLY A 422 -18.88 -8.59 7.80
CA GLY A 422 -20.07 -9.39 7.46
C GLY A 422 -19.99 -10.10 6.12
N THR A 423 -18.78 -10.30 5.57
CA THR A 423 -18.56 -11.08 4.34
C THR A 423 -17.94 -12.42 4.66
N GLU A 424 -18.46 -13.48 4.03
CA GLU A 424 -17.98 -14.86 4.14
C GLU A 424 -17.62 -15.37 2.74
N TRP A 425 -16.57 -16.16 2.65
CA TRP A 425 -15.97 -16.58 1.40
C TRP A 425 -15.89 -18.11 1.32
N GLU A 426 -16.23 -18.67 0.18
CA GLU A 426 -16.10 -20.11 -0.09
C GLU A 426 -15.28 -20.36 -1.37
N TYR A 427 -14.51 -21.45 -1.36
CA TYR A 427 -13.86 -21.92 -2.57
C TYR A 427 -14.82 -22.81 -3.37
N LYS A 428 -15.03 -22.48 -4.64
CA LYS A 428 -15.90 -23.20 -5.54
C LYS A 428 -15.40 -23.13 -6.97
N GLU A 429 -15.24 -24.31 -7.60
CA GLU A 429 -14.88 -24.43 -9.03
C GLU A 429 -13.69 -23.56 -9.47
N GLY A 430 -12.61 -23.55 -8.68
CA GLY A 430 -11.39 -22.79 -8.99
C GLY A 430 -11.42 -21.31 -8.62
N ARG A 431 -12.46 -20.85 -7.93
CA ARG A 431 -12.65 -19.45 -7.50
C ARG A 431 -13.02 -19.38 -6.03
N ILE A 432 -12.68 -18.25 -5.41
CA ILE A 432 -13.24 -17.87 -4.11
C ILE A 432 -14.36 -16.87 -4.40
N VAL A 433 -15.55 -17.17 -3.91
CA VAL A 433 -16.76 -16.38 -4.12
C VAL A 433 -17.42 -16.05 -2.79
N LEU A 434 -18.28 -15.04 -2.78
CA LEU A 434 -19.11 -14.74 -1.60
C LEU A 434 -20.03 -15.92 -1.31
N HIS A 435 -20.05 -16.33 -0.05
CA HIS A 435 -21.02 -17.30 0.44
C HIS A 435 -22.41 -16.66 0.44
N ALA A 436 -23.38 -17.29 -0.24
CA ALA A 436 -24.71 -16.75 -0.47
C ALA A 436 -25.62 -16.88 0.78
#